data_6e096a1f32b91189990804129e25352d
#
_entry.id   6e096a1f32b91189990804129e25352d
#
_cell.length_a   1.000
_cell.length_b   1.000
_cell.length_c   1.000
_cell.angle_alpha   90.00
_cell.angle_beta   90.00
_cell.angle_gamma   90.00
#
_symmetry.space_group_name_H-M   'P 1'
#
loop_
_entity.id
_entity.type
_entity.pdbx_description
1 polymer ?
#
loop_
_entity_poly.entity_id
_entity_poly.type
_entity_poly.pdbx_seq_one_letter_code
_entity_poly.pdbx_strand_id
1 'polypeptide(L)'
;MSGGAALGDALATIGAITAACYYVIGRRLRATLDLWAYVALVYGACLVTLLALAVIIDVPLGPYPRREYGIFALLALGPMLLGHTGMNWALRYARAYQVNIVLLGEPIGATLLAAVLPGIREQPTVVTLVGGAFVLAGILIAERQRQT
;
A
#
# COMPACT_ATOMS: atom_id res chain seq x y z
N MET A 1 -16.56 1.04 23.71
CA MET A 1 -15.88 1.60 22.51
C MET A 1 -14.37 1.25 22.42
N SER A 2 -13.74 0.65 23.42
CA SER A 2 -12.29 0.32 23.43
C SER A 2 -11.89 -0.95 22.67
N GLY A 3 -12.79 -1.91 22.50
CA GLY A 3 -12.44 -3.19 21.85
C GLY A 3 -12.21 -3.11 20.34
N GLY A 4 -12.91 -2.22 19.63
CA GLY A 4 -12.76 -2.06 18.19
C GLY A 4 -11.44 -1.37 17.80
N ALA A 5 -10.98 -0.43 18.61
CA ALA A 5 -9.69 0.24 18.37
C ALA A 5 -8.51 -0.73 18.54
N ALA A 6 -8.50 -1.53 19.61
CA ALA A 6 -7.45 -2.51 19.86
C ALA A 6 -7.38 -3.58 18.76
N LEU A 7 -8.52 -4.04 18.24
CA LEU A 7 -8.57 -4.96 17.10
C LEU A 7 -8.01 -4.30 15.83
N GLY A 8 -8.39 -3.03 15.57
CA GLY A 8 -7.85 -2.26 14.45
C GLY A 8 -6.33 -2.12 14.52
N ASP A 9 -5.79 -1.78 15.69
CA ASP A 9 -4.35 -1.64 15.92
C ASP A 9 -3.61 -2.98 15.74
N ALA A 10 -4.19 -4.08 16.23
CA ALA A 10 -3.63 -5.42 16.03
C ALA A 10 -3.59 -5.81 14.55
N LEU A 11 -4.68 -5.58 13.81
CA LEU A 11 -4.75 -5.85 12.36
C LEU A 11 -3.76 -4.99 11.58
N ALA A 12 -3.63 -3.70 11.92
CA ALA A 12 -2.65 -2.81 11.31
C ALA A 12 -1.21 -3.28 11.56
N THR A 13 -0.91 -3.74 12.77
CA THR A 13 0.41 -4.28 13.13
C THR A 13 0.73 -5.56 12.32
N ILE A 14 -0.22 -6.49 12.21
CA ILE A 14 -0.09 -7.69 11.39
C ILE A 14 0.13 -7.29 9.92
N GLY A 15 -0.63 -6.31 9.41
CA GLY A 15 -0.47 -5.76 8.07
C GLY A 15 0.94 -5.21 7.81
N ALA A 16 1.48 -4.45 8.76
CA ALA A 16 2.84 -3.90 8.66
C ALA A 16 3.92 -4.99 8.65
N ILE A 17 3.79 -6.02 9.49
CA ILE A 17 4.71 -7.16 9.52
C ILE A 17 4.66 -7.92 8.20
N THR A 18 3.48 -8.24 7.69
CA THR A 18 3.32 -8.96 6.43
C THR A 18 3.84 -8.16 5.24
N ALA A 19 3.64 -6.84 5.21
CA ALA A 19 4.21 -5.95 4.21
C ALA A 19 5.74 -5.95 4.25
N ALA A 20 6.35 -5.89 5.44
CA ALA A 20 7.79 -5.97 5.59
C ALA A 20 8.34 -7.31 5.06
N CYS A 21 7.71 -8.43 5.40
CA CYS A 21 8.05 -9.75 4.86
C CYS A 21 7.93 -9.80 3.33
N TYR A 22 6.84 -9.24 2.79
CA TYR A 22 6.61 -9.14 1.35
C TYR A 22 7.76 -8.42 0.63
N TYR A 23 8.21 -7.27 1.13
CA TYR A 23 9.30 -6.53 0.50
C TYR A 23 10.66 -7.21 0.62
N VAL A 24 10.93 -7.88 1.75
CA VAL A 24 12.19 -8.65 1.93
C VAL A 24 12.23 -9.86 0.98
N ILE A 25 11.15 -10.62 0.91
CA ILE A 25 11.03 -11.77 0.01
C ILE A 25 11.02 -11.30 -1.44
N GLY A 26 10.24 -10.27 -1.74
CA GLY A 26 10.14 -9.67 -3.06
C GLY A 26 11.49 -9.24 -3.60
N ARG A 27 12.31 -8.57 -2.79
CA ARG A 27 13.67 -8.21 -3.19
C ARG A 27 14.53 -9.42 -3.57
N ARG A 28 14.44 -10.52 -2.82
CA ARG A 28 15.20 -11.74 -3.13
C ARG A 28 14.73 -12.35 -4.45
N LEU A 29 13.43 -12.45 -4.65
CA LEU A 29 12.85 -13.03 -5.87
C LEU A 29 13.10 -12.13 -7.09
N ARG A 30 13.04 -10.81 -6.94
CA ARG A 30 13.32 -9.84 -8.01
C ARG A 30 14.78 -9.83 -8.46
N ALA A 31 15.68 -10.43 -7.72
CA ALA A 31 17.06 -10.62 -8.15
C ALA A 31 17.16 -11.67 -9.29
N THR A 32 16.27 -12.63 -9.33
CA THR A 32 16.26 -13.74 -10.30
C THR A 32 15.09 -13.71 -11.27
N LEU A 33 13.90 -13.29 -10.82
CA LEU A 33 12.70 -13.22 -11.65
C LEU A 33 12.61 -11.88 -12.38
N ASP A 34 12.15 -11.91 -13.62
CA ASP A 34 11.74 -10.69 -14.29
C ASP A 34 10.51 -10.04 -13.63
N LEU A 35 10.23 -8.77 -13.97
CA LEU A 35 9.16 -8.02 -13.34
C LEU A 35 7.79 -8.66 -13.57
N TRP A 36 7.50 -9.03 -14.81
CA TRP A 36 6.16 -9.46 -15.16
C TRP A 36 5.84 -10.85 -14.60
N ALA A 37 6.82 -11.77 -14.62
CA ALA A 37 6.67 -13.08 -13.99
C ALA A 37 6.43 -12.94 -12.47
N TYR A 38 7.21 -12.08 -11.80
CA TYR A 38 7.02 -11.82 -10.37
C TYR A 38 5.65 -11.21 -10.06
N VAL A 39 5.25 -10.18 -10.79
CA VAL A 39 3.97 -9.49 -10.60
C VAL A 39 2.78 -10.43 -10.88
N ALA A 40 2.87 -11.26 -11.92
CA ALA A 40 1.83 -12.25 -12.23
C ALA A 40 1.65 -13.26 -11.08
N LEU A 41 2.75 -13.76 -10.50
CA LEU A 41 2.70 -14.65 -9.34
C LEU A 41 2.08 -13.97 -8.11
N VAL A 42 2.52 -12.76 -7.79
CA VAL A 42 2.05 -12.01 -6.61
C VAL A 42 0.56 -11.67 -6.76
N TYR A 43 0.16 -11.10 -7.89
CA TYR A 43 -1.23 -10.71 -8.10
C TYR A 43 -2.14 -11.92 -8.28
N GLY A 44 -1.65 -13.00 -8.89
CA GLY A 44 -2.36 -14.26 -8.96
C GLY A 44 -2.61 -14.86 -7.58
N ALA A 45 -1.59 -14.91 -6.73
CA ALA A 45 -1.73 -15.38 -5.35
C ALA A 45 -2.72 -14.49 -4.55
N CYS A 46 -2.63 -13.17 -4.70
CA CYS A 46 -3.54 -12.23 -4.08
C CYS A 46 -4.99 -12.46 -4.53
N LEU A 47 -5.21 -12.60 -5.84
CA LEU A 47 -6.53 -12.89 -6.40
C LEU A 47 -7.12 -14.18 -5.83
N VAL A 48 -6.37 -15.28 -5.83
CA VAL A 48 -6.82 -16.57 -5.29
C VAL A 48 -7.16 -16.45 -3.80
N THR A 49 -6.32 -15.77 -3.02
CA THR A 49 -6.53 -15.57 -1.58
C THR A 49 -7.80 -14.76 -1.32
N LEU A 50 -7.99 -13.64 -2.05
CA LEU A 50 -9.15 -12.78 -1.88
C LEU A 50 -10.45 -13.47 -2.31
N LEU A 51 -10.43 -14.24 -3.41
CA LEU A 51 -11.58 -15.03 -3.84
C LEU A 51 -11.93 -16.11 -2.83
N ALA A 52 -10.94 -16.82 -2.30
CA ALA A 52 -11.16 -17.82 -1.26
C ALA A 52 -11.77 -17.20 0.00
N LEU A 53 -11.23 -16.04 0.45
CA LEU A 53 -11.81 -15.31 1.57
C LEU A 53 -13.24 -14.85 1.29
N ALA A 54 -13.51 -14.29 0.13
CA ALA A 54 -14.85 -13.84 -0.26
C ALA A 54 -15.88 -14.98 -0.21
N VAL A 55 -15.47 -16.17 -0.65
CA VAL A 55 -16.33 -17.38 -0.55
C VAL A 55 -16.53 -17.81 0.90
N ILE A 56 -15.46 -17.80 1.73
CA ILE A 56 -15.52 -18.24 3.13
C ILE A 56 -16.44 -17.34 3.97
N ILE A 57 -16.39 -16.01 3.74
CA ILE A 57 -17.19 -15.05 4.51
C ILE A 57 -18.47 -14.62 3.80
N ASP A 58 -18.83 -15.32 2.71
CA ASP A 58 -20.07 -15.15 1.94
C ASP A 58 -20.29 -13.71 1.45
N VAL A 59 -19.23 -13.09 0.89
CA VAL A 59 -19.31 -11.76 0.29
C VAL A 59 -19.87 -11.87 -1.13
N PRO A 60 -20.94 -11.11 -1.47
CA PRO A 60 -21.47 -11.11 -2.83
C PRO A 60 -20.44 -10.50 -3.80
N LEU A 61 -20.10 -11.25 -4.86
CA LEU A 61 -19.13 -10.81 -5.90
C LEU A 61 -19.80 -10.05 -7.05
N GLY A 62 -20.99 -9.55 -6.86
CA GLY A 62 -21.76 -8.78 -7.83
C GLY A 62 -23.19 -9.30 -8.00
N PRO A 63 -23.96 -8.72 -8.93
CA PRO A 63 -23.59 -7.61 -9.82
C PRO A 63 -23.50 -6.25 -9.10
N TYR A 64 -22.55 -5.42 -9.52
CA TYR A 64 -22.37 -4.06 -9.00
C TYR A 64 -22.91 -3.01 -9.98
N PRO A 65 -23.24 -1.78 -9.52
CA PRO A 65 -23.54 -0.65 -10.39
C PRO A 65 -22.37 -0.36 -11.35
N ARG A 66 -22.66 0.11 -12.56
CA ARG A 66 -21.62 0.42 -13.58
C ARG A 66 -20.53 1.37 -13.09
N ARG A 67 -20.90 2.30 -12.21
CA ARG A 67 -19.96 3.24 -11.59
C ARG A 67 -18.86 2.52 -10.81
N GLU A 68 -19.20 1.47 -10.07
CA GLU A 68 -18.25 0.71 -9.25
C GLU A 68 -17.21 -0.01 -10.10
N TYR A 69 -17.62 -0.56 -11.25
CA TYR A 69 -16.66 -1.16 -12.20
C TYR A 69 -15.66 -0.13 -12.73
N GLY A 70 -16.09 1.12 -12.95
CA GLY A 70 -15.19 2.22 -13.31
C GLY A 70 -14.19 2.54 -12.21
N ILE A 71 -14.63 2.56 -10.95
CA ILE A 71 -13.76 2.76 -9.78
C ILE A 71 -12.78 1.59 -9.65
N PHE A 72 -13.23 0.35 -9.78
CA PHE A 72 -12.36 -0.83 -9.75
C PHE A 72 -11.28 -0.79 -10.83
N ALA A 73 -11.65 -0.42 -12.06
CA ALA A 73 -10.69 -0.27 -13.15
C ALA A 73 -9.65 0.83 -12.85
N LEU A 74 -10.08 1.98 -12.31
CA LEU A 74 -9.19 3.06 -11.91
C LEU A 74 -8.21 2.63 -10.82
N LEU A 75 -8.69 1.91 -9.79
CA LEU A 75 -7.86 1.37 -8.70
C LEU A 75 -6.88 0.30 -9.20
N ALA A 76 -7.32 -0.55 -10.15
CA ALA A 76 -6.46 -1.56 -10.73
C ALA A 76 -5.35 -0.97 -11.60
N LEU A 77 -5.66 0.04 -12.41
CA LEU A 77 -4.67 0.67 -13.32
C LEU A 77 -3.75 1.65 -12.58
N GLY A 78 -4.28 2.48 -11.70
CA GLY A 78 -3.51 3.48 -10.96
C GLY A 78 -2.69 2.84 -9.82
N PRO A 79 -3.24 2.72 -8.62
CA PRO A 79 -2.50 2.25 -7.45
C PRO A 79 -1.88 0.85 -7.64
N MET A 80 -2.62 -0.09 -8.23
CA MET A 80 -2.15 -1.47 -8.34
C MET A 80 -1.10 -1.61 -9.45
N LEU A 81 -1.45 -1.28 -10.69
CA LEU A 81 -0.54 -1.50 -11.82
C LEU A 81 0.62 -0.51 -11.83
N LEU A 82 0.37 0.77 -11.68
CA LEU A 82 1.44 1.78 -11.69
C LEU A 82 2.17 1.85 -10.35
N GLY A 83 1.46 1.93 -9.24
CA GLY A 83 2.04 2.07 -7.91
C GLY A 83 2.79 0.81 -7.46
N HIS A 84 2.07 -0.27 -7.20
CA HIS A 84 2.67 -1.51 -6.68
C HIS A 84 3.63 -2.18 -7.67
N THR A 85 3.35 -2.15 -8.98
CA THR A 85 4.29 -2.68 -9.98
C THR A 85 5.55 -1.84 -10.04
N GLY A 86 5.44 -0.51 -9.94
CA GLY A 86 6.59 0.40 -9.85
C GLY A 86 7.46 0.10 -8.63
N MET A 87 6.85 -0.15 -7.46
CA MET A 87 7.58 -0.56 -6.26
C MET A 87 8.25 -1.92 -6.43
N ASN A 88 7.57 -2.89 -7.02
CA ASN A 88 8.14 -4.19 -7.33
C ASN A 88 9.30 -4.11 -8.34
N TRP A 89 9.23 -3.17 -9.27
CA TRP A 89 10.36 -2.85 -10.14
C TRP A 89 11.54 -2.28 -9.34
N ALA A 90 11.28 -1.34 -8.43
CA ALA A 90 12.29 -0.71 -7.59
C ALA A 90 13.02 -1.71 -6.67
N LEU A 91 12.35 -2.80 -6.22
CA LEU A 91 12.96 -3.85 -5.38
C LEU A 91 14.16 -4.53 -6.04
N ARG A 92 14.31 -4.48 -7.35
CA ARG A 92 15.49 -5.00 -8.05
C ARG A 92 16.72 -4.12 -7.83
N TYR A 93 16.53 -2.83 -7.70
CA TYR A 93 17.59 -1.82 -7.71
C TYR A 93 17.82 -1.21 -6.31
N ALA A 94 16.77 -1.13 -5.50
CA ALA A 94 16.78 -0.54 -4.18
C ALA A 94 16.70 -1.62 -3.08
N ARG A 95 17.16 -1.30 -1.88
CA ARG A 95 16.99 -2.18 -0.72
C ARG A 95 15.54 -2.15 -0.25
N ALA A 96 15.03 -3.28 0.27
CA ALA A 96 13.63 -3.41 0.72
C ALA A 96 13.20 -2.27 1.68
N TYR A 97 14.08 -1.87 2.60
CA TYR A 97 13.79 -0.78 3.52
C TYR A 97 13.67 0.59 2.85
N GLN A 98 14.42 0.85 1.75
CA GLN A 98 14.31 2.11 0.99
C GLN A 98 12.93 2.21 0.32
N VAL A 99 12.44 1.11 -0.22
CA VAL A 99 11.08 1.02 -0.77
C VAL A 99 10.06 1.25 0.35
N ASN A 100 10.25 0.65 1.53
CA ASN A 100 9.39 0.88 2.69
C ASN A 100 9.39 2.33 3.19
N ILE A 101 10.53 3.01 3.17
CA ILE A 101 10.59 4.44 3.54
C ILE A 101 9.75 5.30 2.58
N VAL A 102 9.80 5.01 1.27
CA VAL A 102 8.98 5.73 0.29
C VAL A 102 7.48 5.53 0.57
N LEU A 103 7.07 4.33 1.01
CA LEU A 103 5.69 4.05 1.43
C LEU A 103 5.21 4.88 2.62
N LEU A 104 6.11 5.28 3.52
CA LEU A 104 5.73 6.19 4.62
C LEU A 104 5.28 7.57 4.12
N GLY A 105 5.60 7.94 2.88
CA GLY A 105 5.07 9.13 2.21
C GLY A 105 3.64 8.97 1.68
N GLU A 106 3.11 7.74 1.57
CA GLU A 106 1.77 7.46 1.01
C GLU A 106 0.64 8.18 1.77
N PRO A 107 0.58 8.16 3.12
CA PRO A 107 -0.45 8.90 3.86
C PRO A 107 -0.44 10.39 3.57
N ILE A 108 0.75 10.96 3.31
CA ILE A 108 0.90 12.39 2.99
C ILE A 108 0.34 12.66 1.60
N GLY A 109 0.71 11.84 0.61
CA GLY A 109 0.17 11.92 -0.74
C GLY A 109 -1.34 11.72 -0.78
N ALA A 110 -1.86 10.75 -0.03
CA ALA A 110 -3.30 10.49 0.08
C ALA A 110 -4.05 11.69 0.70
N THR A 111 -3.50 12.30 1.75
CA THR A 111 -4.08 13.49 2.39
C THR A 111 -4.12 14.69 1.43
N LEU A 112 -3.04 14.93 0.68
CA LEU A 112 -2.99 16.00 -0.31
C LEU A 112 -3.99 15.76 -1.45
N LEU A 113 -4.09 14.53 -1.95
CA LEU A 113 -5.07 14.17 -2.97
C LEU A 113 -6.51 14.35 -2.47
N ALA A 114 -6.81 13.91 -1.24
CA ALA A 114 -8.13 14.07 -0.64
C ALA A 114 -8.52 15.56 -0.49
N ALA A 115 -7.55 16.43 -0.22
CA ALA A 115 -7.78 17.87 -0.10
C ALA A 115 -8.09 18.55 -1.44
N VAL A 116 -7.49 18.08 -2.57
CA VAL A 116 -7.63 18.74 -3.88
C VAL A 116 -8.64 18.08 -4.80
N LEU A 117 -8.99 16.80 -4.58
CA LEU A 117 -9.90 16.08 -5.46
C LEU A 117 -11.34 16.64 -5.37
N PRO A 118 -11.95 16.99 -6.52
CA PRO A 118 -13.34 17.41 -6.55
C PRO A 118 -14.27 16.30 -6.04
N GLY A 119 -15.13 16.63 -5.07
CA GLY A 119 -16.08 15.67 -4.49
C GLY A 119 -15.62 15.04 -3.16
N ILE A 120 -14.33 15.09 -2.80
CA ILE A 120 -13.82 14.69 -1.49
C ILE A 120 -13.55 15.93 -0.65
N ARG A 121 -12.66 16.83 -1.07
CA ARG A 121 -12.30 18.10 -0.42
C ARG A 121 -12.16 18.01 1.10
N GLU A 122 -11.58 16.92 1.56
CA GLU A 122 -11.36 16.68 2.98
C GLU A 122 -10.21 17.54 3.47
N GLN A 123 -10.49 18.43 4.44
CA GLN A 123 -9.43 19.28 4.99
C GLN A 123 -8.62 18.51 6.03
N PRO A 124 -7.29 18.43 5.88
CA PRO A 124 -6.47 17.74 6.87
C PRO A 124 -6.56 18.44 8.23
N THR A 125 -6.74 17.64 9.28
CA THR A 125 -6.76 18.16 10.65
C THR A 125 -5.34 18.58 11.08
N VAL A 126 -5.25 19.43 12.10
CA VAL A 126 -3.96 19.80 12.69
C VAL A 126 -3.16 18.57 13.14
N VAL A 127 -3.85 17.56 13.69
CA VAL A 127 -3.24 16.29 14.11
C VAL A 127 -2.65 15.55 12.90
N THR A 128 -3.35 15.51 11.78
CA THR A 128 -2.86 14.90 10.53
C THR A 128 -1.62 15.62 10.00
N LEU A 129 -1.61 16.95 10.03
CA LEU A 129 -0.45 17.75 9.58
C LEU A 129 0.76 17.54 10.47
N VAL A 130 0.57 17.54 11.78
CA VAL A 130 1.66 17.31 12.76
C VAL A 130 2.19 15.89 12.62
N GLY A 131 1.32 14.87 12.55
CA GLY A 131 1.73 13.49 12.33
C GLY A 131 2.51 13.30 11.01
N GLY A 132 2.03 13.91 9.91
CA GLY A 132 2.73 13.93 8.63
C GLY A 132 4.11 14.57 8.69
N ALA A 133 4.26 15.69 9.44
CA ALA A 133 5.53 16.33 9.65
C ALA A 133 6.53 15.45 10.43
N PHE A 134 6.06 14.70 11.45
CA PHE A 134 6.89 13.72 12.16
C PHE A 134 7.35 12.58 11.25
N VAL A 135 6.47 12.05 10.40
CA VAL A 135 6.82 11.02 9.41
C VAL A 135 7.90 11.54 8.45
N LEU A 136 7.71 12.73 7.88
CA LEU A 136 8.71 13.35 6.99
C LEU A 136 10.06 13.57 7.68
N ALA A 137 10.05 14.07 8.92
CA ALA A 137 11.27 14.24 9.70
C ALA A 137 11.98 12.89 9.93
N GLY A 138 11.24 11.84 10.26
CA GLY A 138 11.76 10.47 10.41
C GLY A 138 12.42 9.96 9.13
N ILE A 139 11.78 10.15 7.97
CA ILE A 139 12.32 9.79 6.65
C ILE A 139 13.64 10.52 6.39
N LEU A 140 13.68 11.85 6.61
CA LEU A 140 14.86 12.66 6.38
C LEU A 140 16.02 12.27 7.28
N ILE A 141 15.76 11.97 8.56
CA ILE A 141 16.78 11.51 9.51
C ILE A 141 17.32 10.14 9.07
N ALA A 142 16.44 9.20 8.72
CA ALA A 142 16.84 7.87 8.26
C ALA A 142 17.68 7.91 6.98
N GLU A 143 17.42 8.85 6.08
CA GLU A 143 18.19 9.02 4.85
C GLU A 143 19.57 9.65 5.12
N ARG A 144 19.66 10.65 5.99
CA ARG A 144 20.93 11.32 6.35
C ARG A 144 21.93 10.39 7.05
N GLN A 145 21.48 9.53 7.94
CA GLN A 145 22.36 8.60 8.69
C GLN A 145 23.06 7.56 7.79
N ARG A 146 22.79 7.54 6.50
CA ARG A 146 23.35 6.58 5.54
C ARG A 146 24.31 7.18 4.54
N GLN A 147 24.38 8.48 4.48
CA GLN A 147 25.38 9.19 3.67
C GLN A 147 26.70 9.41 4.43
N THR A 148 26.71 9.10 5.72
CA THR A 148 27.89 9.02 6.58
C THR A 148 28.30 7.57 6.79
#